data_14dde017485857993c7786affd2c3820
#
_entry.id   14dde017485857993c7786affd2c3820
#
_cell.length_a   1.000
_cell.length_b   1.000
_cell.length_c   1.000
_cell.angle_alpha   90.00
_cell.angle_beta   90.00
_cell.angle_gamma   90.00
#
_symmetry.space_group_name_H-M   'P 1'
#
loop_
_entity.id
_entity.type
_entity.pdbx_description
1 polymer ?
#
loop_
_entity_poly.entity_id
_entity_poly.type
_entity_poly.pdbx_seq_one_letter_code
_entity_poly.pdbx_strand_id
1 'polypeptide(L)'
;GNLGIALAAACAAAVNHVLDQSIDEKMARTRNRPLPKGRITTARALTFAGVLGVASMLILWLLVNPLTAVLTFFSLIGYAVIYTAWLKRATSQNIVIGGAAGAAPPVLGWAAVTNSIDPNALLLFLIIFVWTPPHFWALAIARKDCSY
;
A
#
# COMPACT_ATOMS: atom_id res chain seq x y z
N GLY A 1 -5.41 -3.48 -16.80
CA GLY A 1 -5.20 -2.56 -15.69
C GLY A 1 -5.23 -3.29 -14.34
N ASN A 2 -6.37 -3.84 -13.96
CA ASN A 2 -6.62 -4.38 -12.61
C ASN A 2 -5.59 -5.40 -12.14
N LEU A 3 -5.21 -6.37 -12.99
CA LEU A 3 -4.22 -7.38 -12.65
C LEU A 3 -2.85 -6.75 -12.32
N GLY A 4 -2.38 -5.81 -13.15
CA GLY A 4 -1.11 -5.14 -12.92
C GLY A 4 -1.10 -4.35 -11.60
N ILE A 5 -2.16 -3.58 -11.34
CA ILE A 5 -2.31 -2.81 -10.09
C ILE A 5 -2.41 -3.75 -8.87
N ALA A 6 -3.12 -4.87 -8.99
CA ALA A 6 -3.22 -5.87 -7.92
C ALA A 6 -1.86 -6.50 -7.59
N LEU A 7 -1.04 -6.82 -8.60
CA LEU A 7 0.32 -7.32 -8.40
C LEU A 7 1.23 -6.28 -7.74
N ALA A 8 1.11 -4.99 -8.09
CA ALA A 8 1.82 -3.92 -7.42
C ALA A 8 1.42 -3.81 -5.94
N ALA A 9 0.13 -3.89 -5.64
CA ALA A 9 -0.37 -3.88 -4.28
C ALA A 9 0.13 -5.09 -3.47
N ALA A 10 0.16 -6.28 -4.07
CA ALA A 10 0.71 -7.48 -3.45
C ALA A 10 2.23 -7.36 -3.20
N CYS A 11 2.99 -6.77 -4.14
CA CYS A 11 4.39 -6.43 -3.95
C CYS A 11 4.58 -5.50 -2.75
N ALA A 12 3.83 -4.40 -2.71
CA ALA A 12 3.89 -3.44 -1.60
C ALA A 12 3.56 -4.10 -0.25
N ALA A 13 2.55 -4.97 -0.21
CA ALA A 13 2.18 -5.72 1.00
C ALA A 13 3.31 -6.66 1.44
N ALA A 14 3.95 -7.37 0.51
CA ALA A 14 5.07 -8.27 0.83
C ALA A 14 6.27 -7.48 1.40
N VAL A 15 6.62 -6.34 0.81
CA VAL A 15 7.67 -5.45 1.32
C VAL A 15 7.29 -4.92 2.71
N ASN A 16 6.04 -4.51 2.92
CA ASN A 16 5.56 -4.06 4.22
C ASN A 16 5.73 -5.14 5.31
N HIS A 17 5.41 -6.40 5.01
CA HIS A 17 5.62 -7.50 5.95
C HIS A 17 7.09 -7.71 6.32
N VAL A 18 8.02 -7.49 5.39
CA VAL A 18 9.46 -7.56 5.67
C VAL A 18 9.91 -6.42 6.57
N LEU A 19 9.47 -5.19 6.28
CA LEU A 19 9.84 -4.00 7.06
C LEU A 19 9.25 -4.02 8.48
N ASP A 20 8.07 -4.62 8.65
CA ASP A 20 7.38 -4.71 9.95
C ASP A 20 7.77 -5.98 10.76
N GLN A 21 8.62 -6.87 10.25
CA GLN A 21 8.94 -8.15 10.90
C GLN A 21 9.27 -8.01 12.38
N SER A 22 10.16 -7.07 12.74
CA SER A 22 10.60 -6.84 14.13
C SER A 22 9.50 -6.33 15.06
N ILE A 23 8.49 -5.65 14.51
CA ILE A 23 7.32 -5.16 15.23
C ILE A 23 6.30 -6.29 15.35
N ASP A 24 6.08 -7.03 14.28
CA ASP A 24 5.16 -8.16 14.23
C ASP A 24 5.50 -9.26 15.23
N GLU A 25 6.77 -9.50 15.51
CA GLU A 25 7.26 -10.44 16.53
C GLU A 25 6.78 -10.07 17.94
N LYS A 26 6.67 -8.77 18.24
CA LYS A 26 6.29 -8.24 19.55
C LYS A 26 4.78 -8.16 19.75
N MET A 27 3.99 -8.16 18.68
CA MET A 27 2.54 -7.99 18.74
C MET A 27 1.82 -9.34 18.80
N ALA A 28 0.98 -9.56 19.80
CA ALA A 28 0.21 -10.80 19.98
C ALA A 28 -0.61 -11.20 18.73
N ARG A 29 -1.16 -10.23 18.00
CA ARG A 29 -1.99 -10.44 16.80
C ARG A 29 -1.17 -10.89 15.59
N THR A 30 0.09 -10.46 15.46
CA THR A 30 0.91 -10.61 14.23
C THR A 30 2.08 -11.56 14.39
N ARG A 31 2.47 -11.93 15.61
CA ARG A 31 3.57 -12.88 15.91
C ARG A 31 3.43 -14.25 15.22
N ASN A 32 2.22 -14.60 14.79
CA ASN A 32 1.93 -15.87 14.12
C ASN A 32 2.10 -15.82 12.59
N ARG A 33 2.48 -14.66 12.03
CA ARG A 33 2.74 -14.52 10.59
C ARG A 33 3.94 -15.39 10.17
N PRO A 34 4.02 -15.80 8.89
CA PRO A 34 5.08 -16.68 8.40
C PRO A 34 6.50 -16.14 8.57
N LEU A 35 6.71 -14.83 8.39
CA LEU A 35 8.02 -14.18 8.55
C LEU A 35 8.48 -14.17 10.02
N PRO A 36 7.72 -13.64 11.00
CA PRO A 36 8.07 -13.73 12.41
C PRO A 36 8.32 -15.15 12.91
N LYS A 37 7.57 -16.13 12.41
CA LYS A 37 7.75 -17.55 12.75
C LYS A 37 8.94 -18.22 12.06
N GLY A 38 9.69 -17.52 11.23
CA GLY A 38 10.82 -18.09 10.50
C GLY A 38 10.45 -19.12 9.43
N ARG A 39 9.16 -19.26 9.08
CA ARG A 39 8.70 -20.19 8.04
C ARG A 39 9.13 -19.76 6.63
N ILE A 40 9.32 -18.46 6.44
CA ILE A 40 9.80 -17.85 5.20
C ILE A 40 10.97 -16.95 5.55
N THR A 41 12.08 -17.05 4.83
CA THR A 41 13.22 -16.15 4.99
C THR A 41 12.94 -14.79 4.36
N THR A 42 13.51 -13.73 4.92
CA THR A 42 13.44 -12.37 4.40
C THR A 42 13.84 -12.30 2.92
N ALA A 43 14.91 -13.04 2.54
CA ALA A 43 15.36 -13.09 1.15
C ALA A 43 14.29 -13.66 0.20
N ARG A 44 13.64 -14.75 0.58
CA ARG A 44 12.55 -15.33 -0.23
C ARG A 44 11.35 -14.39 -0.36
N ALA A 45 11.00 -13.70 0.72
CA ALA A 45 9.92 -12.71 0.71
C ALA A 45 10.23 -11.52 -0.21
N LEU A 46 11.46 -11.01 -0.17
CA LEU A 46 11.92 -9.92 -1.05
C LEU A 46 12.01 -10.36 -2.52
N THR A 47 12.50 -11.58 -2.79
CA THR A 47 12.51 -12.13 -4.15
C THR A 47 11.09 -12.25 -4.69
N PHE A 48 10.17 -12.77 -3.91
CA PHE A 48 8.76 -12.84 -4.28
C PHE A 48 8.17 -11.46 -4.56
N ALA A 49 8.40 -10.48 -3.68
CA ALA A 49 7.98 -9.11 -3.89
C ALA A 49 8.57 -8.51 -5.18
N GLY A 50 9.85 -8.73 -5.44
CA GLY A 50 10.53 -8.28 -6.64
C GLY A 50 9.92 -8.87 -7.92
N VAL A 51 9.64 -10.16 -7.94
CA VAL A 51 8.98 -10.82 -9.08
C VAL A 51 7.58 -10.22 -9.33
N LEU A 52 6.80 -10.01 -8.27
CA LEU A 52 5.47 -9.39 -8.39
C LEU A 52 5.57 -7.95 -8.91
N GLY A 53 6.53 -7.18 -8.40
CA GLY A 53 6.75 -5.79 -8.84
C GLY A 53 7.15 -5.70 -10.31
N VAL A 54 8.11 -6.53 -10.76
CA VAL A 54 8.55 -6.58 -12.16
C VAL A 54 7.40 -7.02 -13.05
N ALA A 55 6.70 -8.09 -12.71
CA ALA A 55 5.55 -8.58 -13.47
C ALA A 55 4.45 -7.50 -13.59
N SER A 56 4.16 -6.81 -12.49
CA SER A 56 3.22 -5.68 -12.48
C SER A 56 3.63 -4.59 -13.46
N MET A 57 4.89 -4.13 -13.38
CA MET A 57 5.39 -3.05 -14.24
C MET A 57 5.38 -3.46 -15.72
N LEU A 58 5.77 -4.69 -16.03
CA LEU A 58 5.71 -5.20 -17.42
C LEU A 58 4.28 -5.24 -17.96
N ILE A 59 3.33 -5.74 -17.17
CA ILE A 59 1.92 -5.79 -17.57
C ILE A 59 1.36 -4.37 -17.78
N LEU A 60 1.63 -3.45 -16.86
CA LEU A 60 1.12 -2.08 -16.96
C LEU A 60 1.76 -1.31 -18.12
N TRP A 61 3.06 -1.47 -18.31
CA TRP A 61 3.78 -0.76 -19.37
C TRP A 61 3.44 -1.28 -20.78
N LEU A 62 3.41 -2.62 -20.95
CA LEU A 62 3.23 -3.24 -22.26
C LEU A 62 1.77 -3.45 -22.67
N LEU A 63 0.88 -3.72 -21.71
CA LEU A 63 -0.50 -4.13 -21.99
C LEU A 63 -1.56 -3.09 -21.56
N VAL A 64 -1.15 -2.00 -20.93
CA VAL A 64 -2.08 -0.93 -20.51
C VAL A 64 -1.60 0.40 -21.08
N ASN A 65 -0.83 1.15 -20.34
CA ASN A 65 -0.17 2.37 -20.79
C ASN A 65 0.96 2.80 -19.83
N PRO A 66 1.97 3.54 -20.32
CA PRO A 66 3.09 4.01 -19.52
C PRO A 66 2.69 4.92 -18.36
N LEU A 67 1.65 5.75 -18.51
CA LEU A 67 1.17 6.65 -17.48
C LEU A 67 0.73 5.87 -16.22
N THR A 68 -0.07 4.82 -16.41
CA THR A 68 -0.53 3.96 -15.30
C THR A 68 0.65 3.23 -14.64
N ALA A 69 1.62 2.77 -15.43
CA ALA A 69 2.82 2.13 -14.89
C ALA A 69 3.61 3.09 -14.00
N VAL A 70 3.85 4.32 -14.44
CA VAL A 70 4.57 5.35 -13.71
C VAL A 70 3.82 5.74 -12.43
N LEU A 71 2.52 6.01 -12.51
CA LEU A 71 1.70 6.35 -11.34
C LEU A 71 1.67 5.20 -10.31
N THR A 72 1.53 3.95 -10.77
CA THR A 72 1.54 2.77 -9.91
C THR A 72 2.91 2.59 -9.24
N PHE A 73 4.00 2.82 -9.96
CA PHE A 73 5.36 2.76 -9.42
C PHE A 73 5.57 3.78 -8.30
N PHE A 74 5.18 5.04 -8.51
CA PHE A 74 5.27 6.08 -7.47
C PHE A 74 4.37 5.78 -6.27
N SER A 75 3.16 5.26 -6.50
CA SER A 75 2.26 4.82 -5.43
C SER A 75 2.88 3.69 -4.60
N LEU A 76 3.52 2.69 -5.25
CA LEU A 76 4.21 1.58 -4.60
C LEU A 76 5.38 2.08 -3.74
N ILE A 77 6.25 2.94 -4.28
CA ILE A 77 7.37 3.52 -3.54
C ILE A 77 6.86 4.39 -2.39
N GLY A 78 5.88 5.24 -2.65
CA GLY A 78 5.26 6.07 -1.62
C GLY A 78 4.74 5.25 -0.44
N TYR A 79 4.04 4.16 -0.72
CA TYR A 79 3.54 3.28 0.32
C TYR A 79 4.64 2.44 0.98
N ALA A 80 5.47 1.74 0.21
CA ALA A 80 6.44 0.80 0.76
C ALA A 80 7.59 1.50 1.49
N VAL A 81 8.12 2.59 0.91
CA VAL A 81 9.30 3.28 1.45
C VAL A 81 8.89 4.43 2.35
N ILE A 82 8.14 5.40 1.83
CA ILE A 82 7.86 6.65 2.58
C ILE A 82 6.91 6.36 3.75
N TYR A 83 5.79 5.69 3.49
CA TYR A 83 4.82 5.40 4.55
C TYR A 83 5.34 4.34 5.53
N THR A 84 5.75 3.16 5.05
CA THR A 84 6.06 2.03 5.93
C THR A 84 7.40 2.17 6.64
N ALA A 85 8.45 2.58 5.93
CA ALA A 85 9.79 2.65 6.52
C ALA A 85 9.99 3.89 7.42
N TRP A 86 9.40 5.01 7.06
CA TRP A 86 9.67 6.30 7.72
C TRP A 86 8.46 6.86 8.47
N LEU A 87 7.36 7.13 7.78
CA LEU A 87 6.23 7.89 8.32
C LEU A 87 5.50 7.18 9.45
N LYS A 88 5.32 5.86 9.33
CA LYS A 88 4.68 5.02 10.34
C LYS A 88 5.36 5.07 11.70
N ARG A 89 6.67 5.37 11.72
CA ARG A 89 7.49 5.46 12.93
C ARG A 89 7.73 6.89 13.39
N ALA A 90 7.58 7.88 12.50
CA ALA A 90 7.96 9.27 12.75
C ALA A 90 6.81 10.11 13.32
N THR A 91 5.56 9.77 13.04
CA THR A 91 4.42 10.63 13.42
C THR A 91 3.13 9.86 13.67
N SER A 92 2.31 10.38 14.60
CA SER A 92 0.94 9.92 14.83
C SER A 92 -0.01 10.24 13.67
N GLN A 93 0.39 11.16 12.75
CA GLN A 93 -0.34 11.51 11.54
C GLN A 93 -0.19 10.47 10.40
N ASN A 94 0.48 9.35 10.69
CA ASN A 94 0.71 8.27 9.73
C ASN A 94 -0.59 7.77 9.06
N ILE A 95 -1.70 7.74 9.80
CA ILE A 95 -3.03 7.32 9.29
C ILE A 95 -3.53 8.28 8.23
N VAL A 96 -3.39 9.60 8.47
CA VAL A 96 -3.84 10.63 7.52
C VAL A 96 -3.04 10.56 6.22
N ILE A 97 -1.70 10.53 6.33
CA ILE A 97 -0.82 10.51 5.15
C ILE A 97 -0.91 9.15 4.44
N GLY A 98 -1.02 8.04 5.19
CA GLY A 98 -1.25 6.70 4.63
C GLY A 98 -2.60 6.58 3.89
N GLY A 99 -3.59 7.40 4.27
CA GLY A 99 -4.86 7.53 3.56
C GLY A 99 -4.70 7.94 2.09
N ALA A 100 -3.65 8.69 1.75
CA ALA A 100 -3.35 9.05 0.36
C ALA A 100 -3.03 7.82 -0.51
N ALA A 101 -2.26 6.86 0.02
CA ALA A 101 -1.99 5.62 -0.70
C ALA A 101 -3.26 4.77 -0.89
N GLY A 102 -4.15 4.75 0.13
CA GLY A 102 -5.46 4.09 0.04
C GLY A 102 -6.44 4.78 -0.92
N ALA A 103 -6.26 6.07 -1.19
CA ALA A 103 -7.08 6.85 -2.11
C ALA A 103 -6.55 6.82 -3.57
N ALA A 104 -5.35 6.28 -3.83
CA ALA A 104 -4.76 6.23 -5.17
C ALA A 104 -5.49 5.31 -6.18
N PRO A 105 -6.10 4.16 -5.81
CA PRO A 105 -6.66 3.21 -6.76
C PRO A 105 -7.64 3.80 -7.79
N PRO A 106 -8.57 4.71 -7.47
CA PRO A 106 -9.44 5.33 -8.47
C PRO A 106 -8.67 6.08 -9.56
N VAL A 107 -7.61 6.80 -9.20
CA VAL A 107 -6.78 7.54 -10.16
C VAL A 107 -6.02 6.56 -11.05
N LEU A 108 -5.47 5.48 -10.49
CA LEU A 108 -4.78 4.45 -11.25
C LEU A 108 -5.73 3.72 -12.22
N GLY A 109 -6.95 3.39 -11.76
CA GLY A 109 -7.97 2.77 -12.59
C GLY A 109 -8.42 3.68 -13.73
N TRP A 110 -8.62 4.97 -13.45
CA TRP A 110 -8.97 5.97 -14.46
C TRP A 110 -7.87 6.11 -15.51
N ALA A 111 -6.63 6.31 -15.07
CA ALA A 111 -5.47 6.41 -15.96
C ALA A 111 -5.28 5.15 -16.81
N ALA A 112 -5.60 3.96 -16.29
CA ALA A 112 -5.52 2.71 -17.02
C ALA A 112 -6.49 2.62 -18.21
N VAL A 113 -7.60 3.34 -18.15
CA VAL A 113 -8.63 3.33 -19.20
C VAL A 113 -8.46 4.51 -20.14
N THR A 114 -8.25 5.71 -19.59
CA THR A 114 -8.27 6.96 -20.36
C THR A 114 -6.88 7.45 -20.79
N ASN A 115 -5.81 6.87 -20.22
CA ASN A 115 -4.42 7.36 -20.38
C ASN A 115 -4.26 8.85 -20.02
N SER A 116 -5.06 9.33 -19.08
CA SER A 116 -5.06 10.71 -18.62
C SER A 116 -5.38 10.81 -17.12
N ILE A 117 -5.00 11.94 -16.52
CA ILE A 117 -5.41 12.31 -15.17
C ILE A 117 -6.53 13.33 -15.31
N ASP A 118 -7.72 12.95 -14.92
CA ASP A 118 -8.94 13.76 -15.03
C ASP A 118 -9.33 14.36 -13.67
N PRO A 119 -9.90 15.57 -13.62
CA PRO A 119 -10.41 16.16 -12.37
C PRO A 119 -11.42 15.26 -11.62
N ASN A 120 -12.21 14.47 -12.33
CA ASN A 120 -13.16 13.54 -11.71
C ASN A 120 -12.44 12.41 -10.95
N ALA A 121 -11.33 11.90 -11.51
CA ALA A 121 -10.50 10.92 -10.82
C ALA A 121 -9.84 11.51 -9.56
N LEU A 122 -9.40 12.77 -9.64
CA LEU A 122 -8.86 13.50 -8.48
C LEU A 122 -9.94 13.80 -7.44
N LEU A 123 -11.17 14.05 -7.85
CA LEU A 123 -12.29 14.21 -6.92
C LEU A 123 -12.58 12.90 -6.16
N LEU A 124 -12.57 11.76 -6.84
CA LEU A 124 -12.71 10.45 -6.18
C LEU A 124 -11.57 10.18 -5.19
N PHE A 125 -10.35 10.51 -5.58
CA PHE A 125 -9.20 10.46 -4.66
C PHE A 125 -9.45 11.31 -3.42
N LEU A 126 -9.88 12.56 -3.60
CA LEU A 126 -10.13 13.50 -2.52
C LEU A 126 -11.24 13.00 -1.57
N ILE A 127 -12.33 12.47 -2.11
CA ILE A 127 -13.43 11.91 -1.32
C ILE A 127 -12.92 10.80 -0.40
N ILE A 128 -12.15 9.84 -0.94
CA ILE A 128 -11.61 8.71 -0.16
C ILE A 128 -10.56 9.20 0.83
N PHE A 129 -9.71 10.14 0.42
CA PHE A 129 -8.67 10.69 1.28
C PHE A 129 -9.25 11.44 2.48
N VAL A 130 -10.25 12.30 2.27
CA VAL A 130 -10.89 13.07 3.35
C VAL A 130 -11.74 12.17 4.26
N TRP A 131 -12.35 11.12 3.72
CA TRP A 131 -13.14 10.17 4.51
C TRP A 131 -12.27 9.29 5.43
N THR A 132 -11.03 9.00 5.05
CA THR A 132 -10.16 8.06 5.76
C THR A 132 -9.83 8.48 7.20
N PRO A 133 -9.40 9.72 7.52
CA PRO A 133 -9.10 10.12 8.89
C PRO A 133 -10.29 10.00 9.86
N PRO A 134 -11.47 10.56 9.57
CA PRO A 134 -12.61 10.46 10.50
C PRO A 134 -13.06 9.02 10.71
N HIS A 135 -12.99 8.17 9.70
CA HIS A 135 -13.30 6.75 9.81
C HIS A 135 -12.36 6.03 10.80
N PHE A 136 -11.06 6.23 10.68
CA PHE A 136 -10.08 5.62 11.58
C PHE A 136 -10.16 6.19 13.01
N TRP A 137 -10.40 7.49 13.16
CA TRP A 137 -10.57 8.11 14.47
C TRP A 137 -11.82 7.60 15.18
N ALA A 138 -12.92 7.44 14.46
CA ALA A 138 -14.13 6.83 15.01
C ALA A 138 -13.89 5.40 15.51
N LEU A 139 -13.15 4.58 14.74
CA LEU A 139 -12.75 3.23 15.14
C LEU A 139 -11.82 3.24 16.37
N ALA A 140 -10.89 4.18 16.45
CA ALA A 140 -9.97 4.32 17.58
C ALA A 140 -10.74 4.69 18.86
N ILE A 141 -11.69 5.60 18.75
CA ILE A 141 -12.57 6.00 19.88
C ILE A 141 -13.44 4.82 20.33
N ALA A 142 -14.06 4.11 19.39
CA ALA A 142 -14.91 2.95 19.71
C ALA A 142 -14.14 1.78 20.34
N ARG A 143 -12.82 1.68 20.11
CA ARG A 143 -11.95 0.63 20.67
C ARG A 143 -11.11 1.10 21.84
N LYS A 144 -11.40 2.25 22.42
CA LYS A 144 -10.64 2.83 23.53
C LYS A 144 -10.60 1.94 24.77
N ASP A 145 -11.60 1.07 24.95
CA ASP A 145 -11.69 0.11 26.05
C ASP A 145 -10.97 -1.23 25.77
N CYS A 146 -10.46 -1.44 24.55
CA CYS A 146 -9.60 -2.57 24.23
C CYS A 146 -8.15 -2.11 24.37
N SER A 147 -7.61 -2.22 25.59
CA SER A 147 -6.20 -1.98 25.87
C SER A 147 -5.32 -2.80 24.92
N TYR A 148 -4.43 -2.10 24.22
CA TYR A 148 -3.37 -2.68 23.39
C TYR A 148 -2.25 -3.19 24.29
#